data_37efb4a67bea31c0c8386fcd346ff8dd
#
_entry.id   37efb4a67bea31c0c8386fcd346ff8dd
#
_cell.length_a   1.000
_cell.length_b   1.000
_cell.length_c   1.000
_cell.angle_alpha   90.00
_cell.angle_beta   90.00
_cell.angle_gamma   90.00
#
_symmetry.space_group_name_H-M   'P 1'
#
loop_
_entity.id
_entity.type
_entity.pdbx_description
1 polymer ?
#
loop_
_entity_poly.entity_id
_entity_poly.type
_entity_poly.pdbx_seq_one_letter_code
_entity_poly.pdbx_strand_id
1 'polypeptide(L)'
;MLNHIYNWHKYVSTKKTNSNHTICPFAHNAKFIILKGDIEFIENQIVNWNDELDVIIIEYTKYILPTIAQKLEDRLNKQRDDITVLIDHYENPGYIGGTNTSCGHNKILFLIQN
;
A
#
# COMPACT_ATOMS: atom_id res chain seq x y z
N MET A 1 -8.49 -8.75 11.64
CA MET A 1 -8.00 -8.56 10.27
C MET A 1 -7.58 -7.15 9.96
N LEU A 2 -8.48 -6.19 10.07
CA LEU A 2 -8.13 -4.79 9.88
C LEU A 2 -7.05 -4.32 10.85
N ASN A 3 -6.97 -4.92 12.04
CA ASN A 3 -5.98 -4.57 13.05
C ASN A 3 -4.54 -4.77 12.58
N HIS A 4 -4.26 -5.82 11.78
CA HIS A 4 -2.91 -6.05 11.25
C HIS A 4 -2.47 -4.94 10.30
N ILE A 5 -3.38 -4.49 9.44
CA ILE A 5 -3.10 -3.44 8.47
C ILE A 5 -2.93 -2.11 9.18
N TYR A 6 -3.82 -1.80 10.14
CA TYR A 6 -3.72 -0.59 10.95
C TYR A 6 -2.40 -0.53 11.71
N ASN A 7 -2.01 -1.62 12.37
CA ASN A 7 -0.77 -1.70 13.12
C ASN A 7 0.45 -1.58 12.20
N TRP A 8 0.39 -2.19 11.02
CA TRP A 8 1.44 -2.05 10.03
C TRP A 8 1.58 -0.59 9.54
N HIS A 9 0.47 0.07 9.25
CA HIS A 9 0.51 1.48 8.85
C HIS A 9 1.16 2.34 9.95
N LYS A 10 0.76 2.13 11.19
CA LYS A 10 1.37 2.82 12.33
C LYS A 10 2.86 2.53 12.42
N TYR A 11 3.24 1.29 12.24
CA TYR A 11 4.65 0.87 12.26
C TYR A 11 5.47 1.58 11.19
N VAL A 12 5.05 1.55 9.92
CA VAL A 12 5.81 2.16 8.82
C VAL A 12 5.84 3.68 8.88
N SER A 13 4.88 4.30 9.55
CA SER A 13 4.82 5.76 9.69
C SER A 13 5.58 6.29 10.90
N THR A 14 5.93 5.43 11.87
CA THR A 14 6.59 5.85 13.12
C THR A 14 7.94 5.20 13.35
N LYS A 15 8.14 3.96 12.86
CA LYS A 15 9.39 3.22 13.05
C LYS A 15 10.54 3.89 12.30
N LYS A 16 11.63 4.14 13.00
CA LYS A 16 12.83 4.69 12.40
C LYS A 16 13.76 3.58 11.92
N THR A 17 14.40 3.82 10.77
CA THR A 17 15.42 2.93 10.22
C THR A 17 16.75 3.14 10.95
N ASN A 18 17.77 2.34 10.63
CA ASN A 18 19.12 2.49 11.18
C ASN A 18 19.73 3.87 10.87
N SER A 19 19.27 4.54 9.82
CA SER A 19 19.71 5.90 9.46
C SER A 19 18.89 6.99 10.15
N ASN A 20 18.05 6.63 11.11
CA ASN A 20 17.20 7.53 11.90
C ASN A 20 16.11 8.24 11.09
N HIS A 21 15.71 7.66 9.95
CA HIS A 21 14.56 8.12 9.17
C HIS A 21 13.37 7.19 9.39
N THR A 22 12.15 7.74 9.34
CA THR A 22 10.95 6.90 9.35
C THR A 22 10.87 6.09 8.06
N ILE A 23 10.26 4.89 8.12
CA ILE A 23 10.10 4.01 6.96
C ILE A 23 9.28 4.72 5.88
N CYS A 24 8.19 5.37 6.28
CA CYS A 24 7.34 6.14 5.37
C CYS A 24 7.00 7.48 6.02
N PRO A 25 7.86 8.51 5.88
CA PRO A 25 7.67 9.79 6.59
C PRO A 25 6.39 10.51 6.19
N PHE A 26 5.89 10.29 4.98
CA PHE A 26 4.67 10.95 4.51
C PHE A 26 3.39 10.32 5.06
N ALA A 27 3.46 9.09 5.58
CA ALA A 27 2.29 8.40 6.12
C ALA A 27 1.89 8.91 7.51
N HIS A 28 2.78 9.60 8.22
CA HIS A 28 2.56 10.00 9.61
C HIS A 28 1.30 10.85 9.81
N ASN A 29 1.06 11.80 8.93
CA ASN A 29 -0.10 12.71 9.00
C ASN A 29 -1.09 12.46 7.86
N ALA A 30 -0.97 11.35 7.15
CA ALA A 30 -1.84 11.06 6.01
C ALA A 30 -3.24 10.70 6.48
N LYS A 31 -4.24 11.25 5.79
CA LYS A 31 -5.63 10.81 5.93
C LYS A 31 -5.81 9.55 5.10
N PHE A 32 -6.11 8.45 5.75
CA PHE A 32 -6.22 7.17 5.07
C PHE A 32 -7.45 6.38 5.52
N ILE A 33 -7.87 5.46 4.65
CA ILE A 33 -8.87 4.45 4.97
C ILE A 33 -8.36 3.08 4.54
N ILE A 34 -8.86 2.04 5.18
CA ILE A 34 -8.54 0.64 4.89
C ILE A 34 -9.79 -0.02 4.36
N LEU A 35 -9.70 -0.53 3.14
CA LEU A 35 -10.81 -1.20 2.44
C LEU A 35 -10.38 -2.61 2.03
N LYS A 36 -11.33 -3.37 1.51
CA LYS A 36 -11.09 -4.72 1.00
C LYS A 36 -11.82 -4.88 -0.32
N GLY A 37 -11.15 -5.45 -1.32
CA GLY A 37 -11.77 -5.60 -2.62
C GLY A 37 -10.90 -6.35 -3.63
N ASP A 38 -11.46 -6.54 -4.82
CA ASP A 38 -10.78 -7.15 -5.97
C ASP A 38 -10.22 -6.07 -6.90
N ILE A 39 -9.68 -6.49 -8.05
CA ILE A 39 -9.05 -5.55 -8.98
C ILE A 39 -10.04 -4.54 -9.56
N GLU A 40 -11.27 -4.95 -9.83
CA GLU A 40 -12.29 -4.05 -10.34
C GLU A 40 -12.63 -2.95 -9.34
N PHE A 41 -12.73 -3.32 -8.07
CA PHE A 41 -12.93 -2.36 -6.97
C PHE A 41 -11.76 -1.38 -6.87
N ILE A 42 -10.53 -1.89 -6.98
CA ILE A 42 -9.32 -1.06 -6.91
C ILE A 42 -9.29 -0.06 -8.06
N GLU A 43 -9.57 -0.51 -9.29
CA GLU A 43 -9.62 0.38 -10.46
C GLU A 43 -10.67 1.47 -10.29
N ASN A 44 -11.82 1.12 -9.74
CA ASN A 44 -12.88 2.08 -9.46
C ASN A 44 -12.47 3.15 -8.45
N GLN A 45 -11.69 2.78 -7.42
CA GLN A 45 -11.18 3.72 -6.45
C GLN A 45 -10.18 4.71 -7.08
N ILE A 46 -9.39 4.26 -8.05
CA ILE A 46 -8.45 5.12 -8.76
C ILE A 46 -9.21 6.13 -9.64
N VAL A 47 -10.19 5.66 -10.40
CA VAL A 47 -10.98 6.50 -11.31
C VAL A 47 -11.79 7.54 -10.53
N ASN A 48 -12.37 7.14 -9.40
CA ASN A 48 -13.23 7.99 -8.59
C ASN A 48 -12.52 8.43 -7.30
N TRP A 49 -11.27 8.85 -7.40
CA TRP A 49 -10.47 9.23 -6.25
C TRP A 49 -11.15 10.30 -5.40
N ASN A 50 -11.17 10.10 -4.09
CA ASN A 50 -11.68 11.07 -3.12
C ASN A 50 -10.54 11.98 -2.67
N ASP A 51 -10.57 13.25 -3.10
CA ASP A 51 -9.51 14.23 -2.81
C ASP A 51 -9.38 14.58 -1.32
N GLU A 52 -10.33 14.17 -0.50
CA GLU A 52 -10.23 14.36 0.95
C GLU A 52 -9.28 13.36 1.60
N LEU A 53 -8.89 12.31 0.88
CA LEU A 53 -7.98 11.28 1.37
C LEU A 53 -6.59 11.44 0.74
N ASP A 54 -5.57 11.10 1.52
CA ASP A 54 -4.18 11.04 1.04
C ASP A 54 -3.81 9.63 0.58
N VAL A 55 -4.34 8.62 1.25
CA VAL A 55 -4.01 7.21 0.97
C VAL A 55 -5.26 6.35 1.12
N ILE A 56 -5.42 5.39 0.19
CA ILE A 56 -6.35 4.28 0.35
C ILE A 56 -5.54 3.00 0.38
N ILE A 57 -5.71 2.21 1.44
CA ILE A 57 -5.07 0.90 1.58
C ILE A 57 -6.14 -0.15 1.31
N ILE A 58 -5.94 -0.97 0.28
CA ILE A 58 -6.91 -2.00 -0.09
C ILE A 58 -6.30 -3.38 0.13
N GLU A 59 -6.92 -4.17 1.00
CA GLU A 59 -6.59 -5.58 1.14
C GLU A 59 -7.18 -6.33 -0.05
N TYR A 60 -6.30 -6.93 -0.86
CA TYR A 60 -6.73 -7.68 -2.04
C TYR A 60 -7.37 -8.99 -1.60
N THR A 61 -8.53 -9.32 -2.18
CA THR A 61 -9.33 -10.47 -1.76
C THR A 61 -8.89 -11.78 -2.41
N LYS A 62 -7.99 -11.72 -3.39
CA LYS A 62 -7.51 -12.90 -4.13
C LYS A 62 -6.00 -13.00 -4.01
N TYR A 63 -5.43 -14.02 -4.59
CA TYR A 63 -3.98 -14.19 -4.65
C TYR A 63 -3.48 -13.91 -6.06
N ILE A 64 -2.34 -13.21 -6.15
CA ILE A 64 -1.58 -13.07 -7.40
C ILE A 64 -0.10 -13.32 -7.10
N LEU A 65 0.63 -13.83 -8.10
CA LEU A 65 2.07 -14.00 -7.99
C LEU A 65 2.79 -12.64 -7.89
N PRO A 66 3.92 -12.56 -7.17
CA PRO A 66 4.68 -11.29 -7.09
C PRO A 66 5.03 -10.68 -8.44
N THR A 67 5.37 -11.51 -9.44
CA THR A 67 5.67 -11.03 -10.80
C THR A 67 4.46 -10.43 -11.48
N ILE A 68 3.28 -11.00 -11.26
CA ILE A 68 2.01 -10.47 -11.77
C ILE A 68 1.64 -9.18 -11.04
N ALA A 69 1.89 -9.13 -9.73
CA ALA A 69 1.68 -7.92 -8.94
C ALA A 69 2.50 -6.75 -9.47
N GLN A 70 3.76 -6.98 -9.85
CA GLN A 70 4.61 -5.93 -10.42
C GLN A 70 4.05 -5.39 -11.74
N LYS A 71 3.59 -6.28 -12.62
CA LYS A 71 2.98 -5.87 -13.89
C LYS A 71 1.70 -5.09 -13.68
N LEU A 72 0.90 -5.50 -12.70
CA LEU A 72 -0.34 -4.85 -12.35
C LEU A 72 -0.08 -3.44 -11.77
N GLU A 73 0.91 -3.31 -10.90
CA GLU A 73 1.34 -2.03 -10.36
C GLU A 73 1.72 -1.06 -11.49
N ASP A 74 2.53 -1.52 -12.44
CA ASP A 74 2.94 -0.71 -13.59
C ASP A 74 1.74 -0.27 -14.42
N ARG A 75 0.78 -1.17 -14.65
CA ARG A 75 -0.44 -0.87 -15.40
C ARG A 75 -1.30 0.16 -14.69
N LEU A 76 -1.51 -0.02 -13.39
CA LEU A 76 -2.36 0.89 -12.60
C LEU A 76 -1.76 2.29 -12.51
N ASN A 77 -0.44 2.40 -12.43
CA ASN A 77 0.25 3.69 -12.38
C ASN A 77 0.13 4.49 -13.68
N LYS A 78 -0.25 3.85 -14.79
CA LYS A 78 -0.46 4.54 -16.06
C LYS A 78 -1.86 5.12 -16.22
N GLN A 79 -2.78 4.81 -15.31
CA GLN A 79 -4.17 5.27 -15.45
C GLN A 79 -4.35 6.74 -15.11
N ARG A 80 -3.57 7.26 -14.15
CA ARG A 80 -3.61 8.68 -13.76
C ARG A 80 -2.23 9.14 -13.34
N ASP A 81 -1.85 10.32 -13.79
CA ASP A 81 -0.53 10.90 -13.47
C ASP A 81 -0.45 11.40 -12.03
N ASP A 82 -1.59 11.73 -11.43
CA ASP A 82 -1.67 12.29 -10.07
C ASP A 82 -1.82 11.22 -8.99
N ILE A 83 -1.90 9.94 -9.35
CA ILE A 83 -2.10 8.83 -8.43
C ILE A 83 -0.94 7.85 -8.56
N THR A 84 -0.36 7.47 -7.43
CA THR A 84 0.68 6.44 -7.36
C THR A 84 0.12 5.19 -6.68
N VAL A 85 0.35 4.03 -7.27
CA VAL A 85 -0.06 2.74 -6.73
C VAL A 85 1.19 1.94 -6.38
N LEU A 86 1.24 1.46 -5.14
CA LEU A 86 2.28 0.54 -4.67
C LEU A 86 1.61 -0.74 -4.20
N ILE A 87 2.20 -1.88 -4.51
CA ILE A 87 1.68 -3.17 -4.05
C ILE A 87 2.65 -3.75 -3.03
N ASP A 88 2.14 -4.02 -1.83
CA ASP A 88 2.86 -4.73 -0.78
C ASP A 88 2.44 -6.19 -0.81
N HIS A 89 3.34 -7.07 -1.22
CA HIS A 89 3.09 -8.50 -1.34
C HIS A 89 3.89 -9.25 -0.28
N TYR A 90 3.24 -10.07 0.53
CA TYR A 90 3.88 -10.76 1.65
C TYR A 90 5.00 -11.72 1.21
N GLU A 91 4.98 -12.21 -0.03
CA GLU A 91 6.02 -13.08 -0.58
C GLU A 91 7.19 -12.32 -1.21
N ASN A 92 7.07 -11.01 -1.36
CA ASN A 92 8.11 -10.15 -1.91
C ASN A 92 8.18 -8.86 -1.09
N PRO A 93 8.58 -8.95 0.18
CA PRO A 93 8.59 -7.78 1.07
C PRO A 93 9.63 -6.75 0.63
N GLY A 94 9.30 -5.48 0.80
CA GLY A 94 10.24 -4.40 0.62
C GLY A 94 11.10 -4.19 1.85
N TYR A 95 12.27 -3.57 1.65
CA TYR A 95 13.18 -3.22 2.73
C TYR A 95 13.64 -1.78 2.57
N ILE A 96 13.72 -1.07 3.69
CA ILE A 96 14.28 0.28 3.74
C ILE A 96 15.28 0.31 4.90
N GLY A 97 16.53 0.62 4.58
CA GLY A 97 17.60 0.64 5.58
C GLY A 97 17.76 -0.69 6.31
N GLY A 98 17.53 -1.83 5.62
CA GLY A 98 17.59 -3.16 6.19
C GLY A 98 16.35 -3.59 6.97
N THR A 99 15.35 -2.72 7.10
CA THR A 99 14.11 -3.02 7.81
C THR A 99 13.03 -3.50 6.85
N ASN A 100 12.41 -4.65 7.16
CA ASN A 100 11.28 -5.18 6.40
C ASN A 100 10.08 -4.25 6.54
N THR A 101 9.54 -3.78 5.42
CA THR A 101 8.44 -2.83 5.38
C THR A 101 7.10 -3.47 5.02
N SER A 102 7.06 -4.77 4.77
CA SER A 102 5.83 -5.47 4.40
C SER A 102 4.92 -5.69 5.59
N CYS A 103 3.62 -5.63 5.35
CA CYS A 103 2.61 -5.99 6.35
C CYS A 103 2.71 -7.48 6.75
N GLY A 104 3.05 -8.35 5.80
CA GLY A 104 3.09 -9.79 6.02
C GLY A 104 1.70 -10.39 6.22
N HIS A 105 1.58 -11.38 7.12
CA HIS A 105 0.30 -12.03 7.48
C HIS A 105 -0.49 -12.56 6.28
N ASN A 106 0.22 -13.05 5.24
CA ASN A 106 -0.36 -13.55 3.99
C ASN A 106 -1.26 -12.52 3.30
N LYS A 107 -0.93 -11.23 3.43
CA LYS A 107 -1.72 -10.15 2.85
C LYS A 107 -1.05 -9.53 1.63
N ILE A 108 -1.88 -9.18 0.66
CA ILE A 108 -1.49 -8.40 -0.51
C ILE A 108 -2.24 -7.08 -0.40
N LEU A 109 -1.50 -5.98 -0.26
CA LEU A 109 -2.09 -4.65 -0.08
C LEU A 109 -1.81 -3.77 -1.29
N PHE A 110 -2.81 -3.05 -1.73
CA PHE A 110 -2.66 -1.99 -2.72
C PHE A 110 -2.71 -0.65 -1.98
N LEU A 111 -1.62 0.10 -2.05
CA LEU A 111 -1.53 1.43 -1.46
C LEU A 111 -1.67 2.45 -2.57
N ILE A 112 -2.78 3.17 -2.56
CA ILE A 112 -3.11 4.16 -3.57
C ILE A 112 -2.93 5.54 -2.94
N GLN A 113 -2.06 6.37 -3.53
CA GLN A 113 -1.68 7.67 -2.98
C GLN A 113 -1.85 8.76 -4.03
N ASN A 114 -2.30 9.87 -3.55
CA ASN A 114 -2.37 11.10 -4.35
C ASN A 114 -1.09 11.92 -4.21
#